data_153cb2171da532fe32313c9f27c1ecaa
#
_entry.id   153cb2171da532fe32313c9f27c1ecaa
#
_cell.length_a   1.000
_cell.length_b   1.000
_cell.length_c   1.000
_cell.angle_alpha   90.00
_cell.angle_beta   90.00
_cell.angle_gamma   90.00
#
_symmetry.space_group_name_H-M   'P 1'
#
loop_
_entity.id
_entity.type
_entity.pdbx_description
1 polymer ?
#
loop_
_entity_poly.entity_id
_entity_poly.type
_entity_poly.pdbx_seq_one_letter_code
_entity_poly.pdbx_strand_id
1 'polypeptide(L)'
;MSSTTPSPAPATPPVEAKRSNGAGLSALIVGIVAFVFAIIPFLSFIAWLPALAAIILGIVGLVLKHRKRGFALAGLIIGVVAWIVAILVSIAGIAAVGTAIDEANDTTVAPAEEGGAAAEPEAADAGSRENPVPLGTAIDSQEWTVVVNAWNPNGTDIVAAANQFNQPAPAGSTYAIVNYTVTYKGGDTGNALEVGVDLVTSTGEVIDPGIGDAVVLEDGISYTDELYAGGTATGSRAIAVPDGAQVLIRITPGYVSDPKFVQP
;
A
#
# COMPACT_ATOMS: atom_id res chain seq x y z
N MET A 1 -78.31 -8.62 69.89
CA MET A 1 -77.45 -7.73 69.14
C MET A 1 -76.46 -8.63 68.45
N SER A 2 -76.70 -9.00 67.18
CA SER A 2 -75.78 -9.84 66.37
C SER A 2 -74.80 -8.92 65.62
N SER A 3 -73.57 -8.99 65.99
CA SER A 3 -72.49 -8.29 65.31
C SER A 3 -71.98 -9.13 64.09
N THR A 4 -72.31 -8.69 62.89
CA THR A 4 -71.78 -9.21 61.65
C THR A 4 -70.40 -8.63 61.40
N THR A 5 -69.37 -9.49 61.50
CA THR A 5 -67.98 -9.17 61.09
C THR A 5 -67.90 -9.11 59.55
N PRO A 6 -67.36 -8.03 58.94
CA PRO A 6 -67.21 -7.98 57.49
C PRO A 6 -66.14 -8.98 57.04
N SER A 7 -66.45 -9.72 55.96
CA SER A 7 -65.47 -10.63 55.30
C SER A 7 -64.33 -9.88 54.67
N PRO A 8 -63.07 -10.34 54.83
CA PRO A 8 -61.92 -9.68 54.22
C PRO A 8 -61.96 -9.72 52.68
N ALA A 9 -61.68 -8.59 52.06
CA ALA A 9 -61.60 -8.46 50.58
C ALA A 9 -60.61 -9.42 49.99
N PRO A 10 -60.82 -9.99 48.82
CA PRO A 10 -59.83 -10.87 48.16
C PRO A 10 -58.57 -10.13 47.87
N ALA A 11 -57.44 -10.72 48.31
CA ALA A 11 -56.10 -10.20 48.02
C ALA A 11 -55.83 -10.17 46.50
N THR A 12 -55.55 -9.01 45.94
CA THR A 12 -55.09 -8.87 44.57
C THR A 12 -53.80 -9.66 44.37
N PRO A 13 -53.70 -10.50 43.31
CA PRO A 13 -52.50 -11.27 43.05
C PRO A 13 -51.29 -10.34 42.85
N PRO A 14 -50.08 -10.70 43.32
CA PRO A 14 -48.88 -9.89 43.17
C PRO A 14 -48.60 -9.69 41.69
N VAL A 15 -48.47 -8.43 41.25
CA VAL A 15 -48.00 -8.10 39.91
C VAL A 15 -46.55 -8.53 39.79
N GLU A 16 -46.30 -9.63 39.15
CA GLU A 16 -44.93 -10.14 38.90
C GLU A 16 -44.16 -9.08 38.12
N ALA A 17 -43.24 -8.39 38.76
CA ALA A 17 -42.34 -7.42 38.12
C ALA A 17 -41.46 -8.14 37.07
N LYS A 18 -41.65 -7.85 35.77
CA LYS A 18 -40.81 -8.41 34.71
C LYS A 18 -39.33 -8.18 35.03
N ARG A 19 -38.58 -9.26 35.22
CA ARG A 19 -37.14 -9.24 35.50
C ARG A 19 -36.38 -8.54 34.39
N SER A 20 -35.30 -7.81 34.73
CA SER A 20 -34.39 -7.15 33.77
C SER A 20 -33.82 -8.17 32.78
N ASN A 21 -33.70 -7.80 31.51
CA ASN A 21 -33.12 -8.62 30.46
C ASN A 21 -31.66 -8.27 30.30
N GLY A 22 -30.75 -8.94 31.06
CA GLY A 22 -29.30 -8.69 31.00
C GLY A 22 -28.71 -8.92 29.59
N ALA A 23 -29.16 -9.96 28.88
CA ALA A 23 -28.76 -10.22 27.50
C ALA A 23 -29.19 -9.10 26.54
N GLY A 24 -30.40 -8.53 26.74
CA GLY A 24 -30.86 -7.39 25.93
C GLY A 24 -30.05 -6.10 26.22
N LEU A 25 -29.68 -5.87 27.47
CA LEU A 25 -28.85 -4.70 27.83
C LEU A 25 -27.42 -4.84 27.27
N SER A 26 -26.81 -6.02 27.38
CA SER A 26 -25.49 -6.26 26.78
C SER A 26 -25.52 -6.17 25.25
N ALA A 27 -26.57 -6.65 24.59
CA ALA A 27 -26.73 -6.48 23.15
C ALA A 27 -26.77 -5.00 22.73
N LEU A 28 -27.47 -4.15 23.50
CA LEU A 28 -27.52 -2.71 23.26
C LEU A 28 -26.15 -2.06 23.41
N ILE A 29 -25.43 -2.34 24.49
CA ILE A 29 -24.10 -1.77 24.75
C ILE A 29 -23.09 -2.20 23.66
N VAL A 30 -23.02 -3.50 23.37
CA VAL A 30 -22.13 -4.05 22.34
C VAL A 30 -22.50 -3.52 20.95
N GLY A 31 -23.80 -3.35 20.65
CA GLY A 31 -24.28 -2.77 19.40
C GLY A 31 -23.85 -1.31 19.23
N ILE A 32 -23.89 -0.49 20.28
CA ILE A 32 -23.40 0.91 20.23
C ILE A 32 -21.88 0.95 19.99
N VAL A 33 -21.11 0.12 20.70
CA VAL A 33 -19.66 0.03 20.48
C VAL A 33 -19.34 -0.40 19.05
N ALA A 34 -20.03 -1.41 18.54
CA ALA A 34 -19.89 -1.85 17.15
C ALA A 34 -20.21 -0.74 16.14
N PHE A 35 -21.26 0.05 16.41
CA PHE A 35 -21.63 1.16 15.53
C PHE A 35 -20.59 2.26 15.51
N VAL A 36 -19.99 2.61 16.65
CA VAL A 36 -18.89 3.58 16.71
C VAL A 36 -17.66 3.09 15.93
N PHE A 37 -17.31 1.81 16.08
CA PHE A 37 -16.18 1.22 15.36
C PHE A 37 -16.45 1.12 13.86
N ALA A 38 -17.70 0.92 13.45
CA ALA A 38 -18.07 0.83 12.04
C ALA A 38 -17.83 2.13 11.24
N ILE A 39 -17.82 3.28 11.91
CA ILE A 39 -17.68 4.60 11.27
C ILE A 39 -16.20 4.95 11.07
N ILE A 40 -15.30 4.39 11.88
CA ILE A 40 -13.86 4.74 11.83
C ILE A 40 -13.17 3.85 10.79
N PRO A 41 -12.55 4.42 9.73
CA PRO A 41 -11.73 3.67 8.78
C PRO A 41 -10.68 2.82 9.52
N PHE A 42 -10.31 1.68 9.00
CA PHE A 42 -9.45 0.64 9.61
C PHE A 42 -10.10 -0.11 10.79
N LEU A 43 -10.79 0.55 11.74
CA LEU A 43 -11.53 -0.13 12.79
C LEU A 43 -12.77 -0.85 12.26
N SER A 44 -13.33 -0.40 11.14
CA SER A 44 -14.46 -1.03 10.47
C SER A 44 -14.19 -2.50 10.09
N PHE A 45 -12.95 -2.85 9.76
CA PHE A 45 -12.54 -4.24 9.50
C PHE A 45 -12.68 -5.17 10.72
N ILE A 46 -12.63 -4.61 11.94
CA ILE A 46 -12.78 -5.37 13.19
C ILE A 46 -14.22 -5.26 13.73
N ALA A 47 -14.96 -4.23 13.33
CA ALA A 47 -16.30 -3.92 13.83
C ALA A 47 -17.33 -5.03 13.56
N TRP A 48 -17.14 -5.89 12.56
CA TRP A 48 -18.03 -7.00 12.25
C TRP A 48 -18.15 -8.02 13.38
N LEU A 49 -17.08 -8.24 14.18
CA LEU A 49 -17.08 -9.16 15.31
C LEU A 49 -18.04 -8.70 16.43
N PRO A 50 -17.90 -7.48 16.99
CA PRO A 50 -18.84 -6.99 18.00
C PRO A 50 -20.26 -6.79 17.42
N ALA A 51 -20.43 -6.45 16.15
CA ALA A 51 -21.73 -6.36 15.51
C ALA A 51 -22.43 -7.72 15.46
N LEU A 52 -21.73 -8.78 15.09
CA LEU A 52 -22.24 -10.15 15.11
C LEU A 52 -22.61 -10.58 16.52
N ALA A 53 -21.75 -10.28 17.51
CA ALA A 53 -22.05 -10.56 18.91
C ALA A 53 -23.32 -9.84 19.41
N ALA A 54 -23.53 -8.57 19.03
CA ALA A 54 -24.74 -7.82 19.34
C ALA A 54 -26.02 -8.45 18.74
N ILE A 55 -25.94 -8.94 17.49
CA ILE A 55 -27.04 -9.65 16.83
C ILE A 55 -27.37 -10.93 17.59
N ILE A 56 -26.38 -11.77 17.90
CA ILE A 56 -26.57 -13.02 18.63
C ILE A 56 -27.18 -12.75 20.00
N LEU A 57 -26.63 -11.80 20.77
CA LEU A 57 -27.16 -11.43 22.09
C LEU A 57 -28.58 -10.84 22.00
N GLY A 58 -28.86 -10.08 20.95
CA GLY A 58 -30.19 -9.55 20.66
C GLY A 58 -31.20 -10.65 20.42
N ILE A 59 -30.90 -11.66 19.60
CA ILE A 59 -31.71 -12.83 19.34
C ILE A 59 -31.95 -13.62 20.62
N VAL A 60 -30.93 -13.91 21.38
CA VAL A 60 -31.01 -14.62 22.68
C VAL A 60 -31.91 -13.82 23.62
N GLY A 61 -31.75 -12.49 23.71
CA GLY A 61 -32.57 -11.62 24.54
C GLY A 61 -34.05 -11.62 24.14
N LEU A 62 -34.37 -11.82 22.86
CA LEU A 62 -35.78 -11.92 22.38
C LEU A 62 -36.40 -13.27 22.66
N VAL A 63 -35.64 -14.37 22.65
CA VAL A 63 -36.11 -15.74 22.91
C VAL A 63 -36.39 -15.98 24.39
N LEU A 64 -35.74 -15.24 25.30
CA LEU A 64 -35.94 -15.38 26.73
C LEU A 64 -37.36 -15.01 27.15
N LYS A 65 -38.14 -16.02 27.63
CA LYS A 65 -39.51 -15.84 28.11
C LYS A 65 -39.53 -15.00 29.39
N HIS A 66 -40.61 -14.22 29.58
CA HIS A 66 -40.90 -13.42 30.79
C HIS A 66 -39.92 -12.25 31.06
N ARG A 67 -39.16 -11.78 30.05
CA ARG A 67 -38.26 -10.63 30.17
C ARG A 67 -38.70 -9.46 29.28
N LYS A 68 -38.26 -8.24 29.63
CA LYS A 68 -38.50 -7.03 28.80
C LYS A 68 -37.74 -7.14 27.49
N ARG A 69 -38.45 -7.08 26.35
CA ARG A 69 -37.85 -7.29 25.01
C ARG A 69 -37.30 -6.02 24.36
N GLY A 70 -37.61 -4.83 24.91
CA GLY A 70 -37.28 -3.56 24.27
C GLY A 70 -35.80 -3.36 24.01
N PHE A 71 -34.96 -3.60 25.01
CA PHE A 71 -33.50 -3.47 24.85
C PHE A 71 -32.89 -4.53 23.93
N ALA A 72 -33.46 -5.74 23.90
CA ALA A 72 -33.01 -6.80 23.01
C ALA A 72 -33.34 -6.46 21.53
N LEU A 73 -34.51 -5.91 21.27
CA LEU A 73 -34.91 -5.45 19.94
C LEU A 73 -34.06 -4.26 19.48
N ALA A 74 -33.80 -3.27 20.35
CA ALA A 74 -32.96 -2.13 20.05
C ALA A 74 -31.53 -2.57 19.74
N GLY A 75 -30.94 -3.45 20.56
CA GLY A 75 -29.58 -3.99 20.35
C GLY A 75 -29.50 -4.79 19.05
N LEU A 76 -30.51 -5.57 18.70
CA LEU A 76 -30.56 -6.31 17.44
C LEU A 76 -30.58 -5.35 16.22
N ILE A 77 -31.43 -4.34 16.25
CA ILE A 77 -31.55 -3.37 15.15
C ILE A 77 -30.22 -2.60 14.99
N ILE A 78 -29.63 -2.09 16.09
CA ILE A 78 -28.36 -1.37 16.07
C ILE A 78 -27.25 -2.30 15.58
N GLY A 79 -27.21 -3.56 16.00
CA GLY A 79 -26.22 -4.53 15.56
C GLY A 79 -26.30 -4.81 14.06
N VAL A 80 -27.52 -4.97 13.50
CA VAL A 80 -27.71 -5.16 12.06
C VAL A 80 -27.31 -3.91 11.28
N VAL A 81 -27.70 -2.72 11.73
CA VAL A 81 -27.30 -1.45 11.09
C VAL A 81 -25.80 -1.28 11.14
N ALA A 82 -25.16 -1.51 12.29
CA ALA A 82 -23.71 -1.44 12.43
C ALA A 82 -22.99 -2.43 11.50
N TRP A 83 -23.53 -3.63 11.34
CA TRP A 83 -22.96 -4.63 10.44
C TRP A 83 -23.03 -4.21 8.97
N ILE A 84 -24.17 -3.67 8.52
CA ILE A 84 -24.33 -3.13 7.16
C ILE A 84 -23.39 -1.95 6.94
N VAL A 85 -23.31 -1.00 7.88
CA VAL A 85 -22.43 0.15 7.81
C VAL A 85 -20.95 -0.30 7.75
N ALA A 86 -20.56 -1.27 8.58
CA ALA A 86 -19.19 -1.80 8.56
C ALA A 86 -18.83 -2.39 7.20
N ILE A 87 -19.72 -3.13 6.56
CA ILE A 87 -19.51 -3.68 5.22
C ILE A 87 -19.36 -2.56 4.18
N LEU A 88 -20.27 -1.57 4.18
CA LEU A 88 -20.23 -0.47 3.21
C LEU A 88 -18.95 0.38 3.37
N VAL A 89 -18.57 0.71 4.60
CA VAL A 89 -17.33 1.46 4.89
C VAL A 89 -16.10 0.64 4.53
N SER A 90 -16.10 -0.68 4.76
CA SER A 90 -14.98 -1.54 4.38
C SER A 90 -14.82 -1.62 2.86
N ILE A 91 -15.91 -1.74 2.10
CA ILE A 91 -15.86 -1.75 0.62
C ILE A 91 -15.36 -0.40 0.10
N ALA A 92 -15.88 0.72 0.63
CA ALA A 92 -15.43 2.05 0.25
C ALA A 92 -13.96 2.29 0.63
N GLY A 93 -13.52 1.79 1.79
CA GLY A 93 -12.13 1.87 2.24
C GLY A 93 -11.19 1.08 1.33
N ILE A 94 -11.56 -0.13 0.92
CA ILE A 94 -10.77 -0.93 -0.04
C ILE A 94 -10.66 -0.20 -1.39
N ALA A 95 -11.76 0.36 -1.89
CA ALA A 95 -11.74 1.12 -3.14
C ALA A 95 -10.83 2.36 -3.05
N ALA A 96 -10.91 3.11 -1.95
CA ALA A 96 -10.06 4.29 -1.73
C ALA A 96 -8.58 3.94 -1.59
N VAL A 97 -8.25 2.83 -0.91
CA VAL A 97 -6.87 2.32 -0.83
C VAL A 97 -6.39 1.84 -2.21
N GLY A 98 -7.27 1.17 -2.98
CA GLY A 98 -6.94 0.75 -4.35
C GLY A 98 -6.55 1.93 -5.23
N THR A 99 -7.37 2.98 -5.29
CA THR A 99 -7.05 4.19 -6.09
C THR A 99 -5.78 4.89 -5.61
N ALA A 100 -5.54 4.96 -4.30
CA ALA A 100 -4.31 5.56 -3.77
C ALA A 100 -3.05 4.74 -4.12
N ILE A 101 -3.16 3.41 -4.17
CA ILE A 101 -2.08 2.54 -4.62
C ILE A 101 -1.85 2.71 -6.12
N ASP A 102 -2.91 2.75 -6.93
CA ASP A 102 -2.81 2.96 -8.37
C ASP A 102 -2.14 4.30 -8.70
N GLU A 103 -2.54 5.39 -8.01
CA GLU A 103 -1.88 6.71 -8.16
C GLU A 103 -0.41 6.68 -7.72
N ALA A 104 -0.08 5.98 -6.62
CA ALA A 104 1.30 5.86 -6.15
C ALA A 104 2.18 5.04 -7.08
N ASN A 105 1.59 4.07 -7.79
CA ASN A 105 2.29 3.21 -8.75
C ASN A 105 2.43 3.86 -10.12
N ASP A 106 1.62 4.86 -10.45
CA ASP A 106 1.61 5.47 -11.77
C ASP A 106 2.97 6.09 -12.10
N THR A 107 3.57 5.62 -13.17
CA THR A 107 4.86 6.08 -13.67
C THR A 107 4.70 6.52 -15.12
N THR A 108 5.04 7.77 -15.38
CA THR A 108 4.99 8.36 -16.72
C THR A 108 6.38 8.54 -17.29
N VAL A 109 6.46 8.75 -18.60
CA VAL A 109 7.68 9.07 -19.32
C VAL A 109 7.51 10.39 -20.04
N ALA A 110 8.54 11.22 -20.06
CA ALA A 110 8.55 12.48 -20.79
C ALA A 110 9.96 12.72 -21.39
N PRO A 111 10.09 13.35 -22.56
CA PRO A 111 11.40 13.78 -23.06
C PRO A 111 12.08 14.67 -22.02
N ALA A 112 13.37 14.46 -21.76
CA ALA A 112 14.13 15.35 -20.91
C ALA A 112 14.09 16.76 -21.50
N GLU A 113 13.69 17.76 -20.68
CA GLU A 113 13.58 19.14 -21.14
C GLU A 113 14.95 19.72 -21.46
N GLU A 114 15.35 19.67 -22.73
CA GLU A 114 16.24 20.66 -23.32
C GLU A 114 15.39 21.71 -24.03
N GLY A 115 14.94 22.74 -23.29
CA GLY A 115 14.41 24.00 -23.82
C GLY A 115 13.15 23.88 -24.70
N GLY A 116 11.98 23.80 -24.08
CA GLY A 116 10.78 24.46 -24.60
C GLY A 116 10.17 23.99 -25.91
N ALA A 117 9.72 22.75 -25.98
CA ALA A 117 8.63 22.36 -26.88
C ALA A 117 7.67 21.47 -26.10
N ALA A 118 6.37 21.78 -26.15
CA ALA A 118 5.33 20.96 -25.54
C ALA A 118 5.44 19.53 -26.11
N ALA A 119 5.72 18.54 -25.25
CA ALA A 119 5.72 17.15 -25.63
C ALA A 119 4.34 16.76 -26.13
N GLU A 120 4.27 16.14 -27.32
CA GLU A 120 3.07 15.43 -27.76
C GLU A 120 2.78 14.31 -26.72
N PRO A 121 1.51 13.99 -26.43
CA PRO A 121 1.17 12.91 -25.53
C PRO A 121 1.80 11.62 -26.04
N GLU A 122 2.77 11.08 -25.29
CA GLU A 122 3.41 9.81 -25.62
C GLU A 122 2.36 8.68 -25.62
N ALA A 123 2.60 7.65 -26.43
CA ALA A 123 1.73 6.50 -26.51
C ALA A 123 1.54 5.88 -25.11
N ALA A 124 0.34 5.44 -24.79
CA ALA A 124 -0.02 4.91 -23.45
C ALA A 124 0.86 3.72 -22.98
N ASP A 125 1.63 3.11 -23.89
CA ASP A 125 2.57 2.00 -23.64
C ASP A 125 4.05 2.43 -23.66
N ALA A 126 4.37 3.73 -23.78
CA ALA A 126 5.74 4.22 -23.76
C ALA A 126 6.45 3.85 -22.47
N GLY A 127 7.67 3.36 -22.59
CA GLY A 127 8.45 2.82 -21.49
C GLY A 127 8.01 1.41 -21.05
N SER A 128 7.10 0.76 -21.76
CA SER A 128 6.87 -0.68 -21.60
C SER A 128 8.07 -1.48 -22.11
N ARG A 129 8.14 -2.76 -21.78
CA ARG A 129 9.20 -3.65 -22.25
C ARG A 129 9.17 -3.83 -23.78
N GLU A 130 8.00 -3.78 -24.38
CA GLU A 130 7.75 -3.90 -25.82
C GLU A 130 7.99 -2.58 -26.57
N ASN A 131 7.91 -1.45 -25.85
CA ASN A 131 8.12 -0.11 -26.39
C ASN A 131 9.01 0.72 -25.44
N PRO A 132 10.30 0.33 -25.26
CA PRO A 132 11.22 1.02 -24.38
C PRO A 132 11.53 2.43 -24.88
N VAL A 133 11.76 3.36 -23.95
CA VAL A 133 12.15 4.73 -24.29
C VAL A 133 13.65 4.86 -24.50
N PRO A 134 14.12 5.87 -25.28
CA PRO A 134 15.55 6.11 -25.46
C PRO A 134 16.22 6.66 -24.21
N LEU A 135 17.55 6.60 -24.16
CA LEU A 135 18.38 7.32 -23.18
C LEU A 135 18.02 8.80 -23.16
N GLY A 136 18.11 9.43 -22.00
CA GLY A 136 17.74 10.84 -21.79
C GLY A 136 16.25 11.09 -21.57
N THR A 137 15.40 10.09 -21.70
CA THR A 137 13.97 10.23 -21.35
C THR A 137 13.79 10.32 -19.85
N ALA A 138 13.00 11.29 -19.37
CA ALA A 138 12.61 11.39 -17.98
C ALA A 138 11.53 10.36 -17.65
N ILE A 139 11.74 9.60 -16.59
CA ILE A 139 10.81 8.63 -16.04
C ILE A 139 10.31 9.19 -14.72
N ASP A 140 9.03 9.53 -14.68
CA ASP A 140 8.40 10.25 -13.57
C ASP A 140 7.47 9.35 -12.77
N SER A 141 7.63 9.34 -11.45
CA SER A 141 6.67 8.82 -10.50
C SER A 141 6.15 9.94 -9.59
N GLN A 142 5.39 9.61 -8.59
CA GLN A 142 4.90 10.58 -7.61
C GLN A 142 6.03 11.28 -6.84
N GLU A 143 7.08 10.54 -6.48
CA GLU A 143 8.15 11.05 -5.61
C GLU A 143 9.52 11.20 -6.32
N TRP A 144 9.70 10.60 -7.48
CA TRP A 144 10.98 10.57 -8.16
C TRP A 144 10.88 10.90 -9.64
N THR A 145 11.87 11.62 -10.15
CA THR A 145 12.17 11.70 -11.58
C THR A 145 13.52 11.04 -11.80
N VAL A 146 13.61 10.14 -12.77
CA VAL A 146 14.84 9.42 -13.11
C VAL A 146 15.16 9.60 -14.58
N VAL A 147 16.41 9.93 -14.89
CA VAL A 147 16.92 10.04 -16.26
C VAL A 147 18.15 9.14 -16.40
N VAL A 148 18.12 8.20 -17.34
CA VAL A 148 19.30 7.42 -17.68
C VAL A 148 20.13 8.23 -18.68
N ASN A 149 21.31 8.69 -18.24
CA ASN A 149 22.15 9.59 -19.01
C ASN A 149 23.02 8.85 -20.05
N ALA A 150 23.60 7.70 -19.62
CA ALA A 150 24.54 6.96 -20.45
C ALA A 150 24.56 5.47 -20.11
N TRP A 151 24.93 4.69 -21.10
CA TRP A 151 25.17 3.26 -21.02
C TRP A 151 26.58 2.92 -21.55
N ASN A 152 27.34 2.14 -20.78
CA ASN A 152 28.62 1.60 -21.23
C ASN A 152 28.62 0.07 -21.05
N PRO A 153 28.54 -0.71 -22.13
CA PRO A 153 28.52 -2.17 -22.05
C PRO A 153 29.87 -2.80 -21.68
N ASN A 154 30.95 -2.03 -21.67
CA ASN A 154 32.33 -2.51 -21.45
C ASN A 154 32.94 -1.83 -20.24
N GLY A 155 32.36 -1.98 -19.04
CA GLY A 155 32.77 -1.32 -17.83
C GLY A 155 33.77 -2.09 -16.95
N THR A 156 34.21 -3.29 -17.33
CA THR A 156 35.02 -4.16 -16.47
C THR A 156 36.34 -3.51 -16.02
N ASP A 157 37.02 -2.83 -16.90
CA ASP A 157 38.31 -2.13 -16.55
C ASP A 157 38.03 -0.93 -15.63
N ILE A 158 36.90 -0.23 -15.81
CA ILE A 158 36.50 0.89 -14.96
C ILE A 158 36.18 0.37 -13.55
N VAL A 159 35.45 -0.73 -13.44
CA VAL A 159 35.16 -1.37 -12.17
C VAL A 159 36.43 -1.82 -11.44
N ALA A 160 37.36 -2.45 -12.16
CA ALA A 160 38.63 -2.89 -11.59
C ALA A 160 39.49 -1.73 -11.12
N ALA A 161 39.52 -0.60 -11.84
CA ALA A 161 40.24 0.59 -11.49
C ALA A 161 39.64 1.39 -10.33
N ALA A 162 38.32 1.40 -10.21
CA ALA A 162 37.59 2.19 -9.21
C ALA A 162 37.86 1.77 -7.76
N ASN A 163 37.98 0.46 -7.51
CA ASN A 163 38.25 -0.05 -6.17
C ASN A 163 38.99 -1.41 -6.22
N GLN A 164 40.12 -1.53 -5.52
CA GLN A 164 40.91 -2.77 -5.46
C GLN A 164 40.16 -3.97 -4.81
N PHE A 165 39.09 -3.71 -4.10
CA PHE A 165 38.23 -4.74 -3.45
C PHE A 165 37.07 -5.17 -4.32
N ASN A 166 36.81 -4.51 -5.46
CA ASN A 166 35.81 -4.96 -6.39
C ASN A 166 36.16 -6.35 -6.91
N GLN A 167 35.14 -7.22 -6.92
CA GLN A 167 35.34 -8.56 -7.48
C GLN A 167 35.35 -8.48 -9.01
N PRO A 168 36.11 -9.34 -9.70
CA PRO A 168 36.02 -9.47 -11.15
C PRO A 168 34.56 -9.92 -11.54
N ALA A 169 34.19 -9.59 -12.76
CA ALA A 169 32.90 -10.07 -13.28
C ALA A 169 32.82 -11.61 -13.21
N PRO A 170 31.64 -12.16 -12.93
CA PRO A 170 31.44 -13.61 -12.99
C PRO A 170 31.89 -14.20 -14.34
N ALA A 171 32.33 -15.46 -14.34
CA ALA A 171 32.80 -16.10 -15.57
C ALA A 171 31.69 -16.13 -16.65
N GLY A 172 32.01 -15.67 -17.85
CA GLY A 172 31.04 -15.50 -18.95
C GLY A 172 30.15 -14.28 -18.81
N SER A 173 30.60 -13.26 -18.06
CA SER A 173 29.92 -11.97 -17.92
C SER A 173 30.89 -10.81 -18.01
N THR A 174 30.38 -9.66 -18.40
CA THR A 174 31.09 -8.39 -18.49
C THR A 174 30.34 -7.34 -17.67
N TYR A 175 31.03 -6.50 -16.92
CA TYR A 175 30.37 -5.37 -16.26
C TYR A 175 29.92 -4.33 -17.28
N ALA A 176 28.65 -3.99 -17.23
CA ALA A 176 28.10 -2.81 -17.88
C ALA A 176 27.86 -1.72 -16.86
N ILE A 177 27.96 -0.45 -17.26
CA ILE A 177 27.74 0.71 -16.40
C ILE A 177 26.58 1.52 -16.91
N VAL A 178 25.63 1.78 -16.02
CA VAL A 178 24.50 2.71 -16.22
C VAL A 178 24.81 3.99 -15.45
N ASN A 179 24.89 5.13 -16.13
CA ASN A 179 24.93 6.43 -15.47
C ASN A 179 23.52 7.04 -15.48
N TYR A 180 23.07 7.54 -14.34
CA TYR A 180 21.72 8.07 -14.19
C TYR A 180 21.64 9.21 -13.18
N THR A 181 20.63 10.05 -13.35
CA THR A 181 20.29 11.14 -12.43
C THR A 181 18.94 10.84 -11.80
N VAL A 182 18.84 11.01 -10.50
CA VAL A 182 17.58 10.96 -9.76
C VAL A 182 17.27 12.33 -9.17
N THR A 183 16.02 12.73 -9.20
CA THR A 183 15.53 13.97 -8.59
C THR A 183 14.39 13.61 -7.64
N TYR A 184 14.50 13.99 -6.38
CA TYR A 184 13.45 13.76 -5.40
C TYR A 184 12.40 14.88 -5.47
N LYS A 185 11.11 14.49 -5.53
CA LYS A 185 9.95 15.40 -5.59
C LYS A 185 9.06 15.33 -4.36
N GLY A 186 9.29 14.36 -3.47
CA GLY A 186 8.47 14.14 -2.29
C GLY A 186 8.55 15.25 -1.25
N GLY A 187 7.76 15.12 -0.18
CA GLY A 187 7.58 16.19 0.81
C GLY A 187 8.68 16.32 1.85
N ASP A 188 9.22 15.20 2.34
CA ASP A 188 10.24 15.20 3.39
C ASP A 188 11.64 14.96 2.79
N THR A 189 12.26 13.83 3.08
CA THR A 189 13.52 13.39 2.48
C THR A 189 13.33 12.02 1.86
N GLY A 190 14.02 11.77 0.73
CA GLY A 190 14.11 10.47 0.08
C GLY A 190 15.57 10.04 -0.06
N ASN A 191 15.81 8.74 -0.08
CA ASN A 191 17.13 8.20 -0.34
C ASN A 191 17.23 7.78 -1.81
N ALA A 192 18.29 8.22 -2.49
CA ALA A 192 18.50 7.94 -3.92
C ALA A 192 18.52 6.43 -4.26
N LEU A 193 18.79 5.56 -3.27
CA LEU A 193 18.73 4.10 -3.44
C LEU A 193 17.31 3.50 -3.43
N GLU A 194 16.29 4.30 -3.16
CA GLU A 194 14.90 3.88 -3.34
C GLU A 194 14.58 3.69 -4.82
N VAL A 195 15.38 4.30 -5.70
CA VAL A 195 15.29 4.12 -7.14
C VAL A 195 16.00 2.82 -7.56
N GLY A 196 15.24 1.87 -8.07
CA GLY A 196 15.76 0.63 -8.65
C GLY A 196 16.32 0.87 -10.06
N VAL A 197 17.55 0.39 -10.29
CA VAL A 197 18.17 0.38 -11.62
C VAL A 197 18.71 -1.03 -11.87
N ASP A 198 18.02 -1.77 -12.69
CA ASP A 198 18.32 -3.18 -13.01
C ASP A 198 18.40 -3.37 -14.52
N LEU A 199 18.78 -4.57 -14.94
CA LEU A 199 18.74 -4.96 -16.35
C LEU A 199 17.73 -6.10 -16.55
N VAL A 200 17.12 -6.14 -17.72
CA VAL A 200 16.23 -7.24 -18.10
C VAL A 200 16.69 -7.79 -19.44
N THR A 201 16.94 -9.08 -19.49
CA THR A 201 17.30 -9.76 -20.75
C THR A 201 16.13 -9.87 -21.70
N SER A 202 16.40 -10.13 -22.98
CA SER A 202 15.36 -10.42 -23.98
C SER A 202 14.48 -11.62 -23.60
N THR A 203 14.99 -12.54 -22.80
CA THR A 203 14.24 -13.70 -22.27
C THR A 203 13.36 -13.36 -21.06
N GLY A 204 13.48 -12.14 -20.51
CA GLY A 204 12.71 -11.68 -19.35
C GLY A 204 13.36 -11.94 -18.00
N GLU A 205 14.60 -12.39 -17.96
CA GLU A 205 15.38 -12.54 -16.74
C GLU A 205 15.82 -11.17 -16.23
N VAL A 206 15.57 -10.89 -14.95
CA VAL A 206 16.02 -9.66 -14.29
C VAL A 206 17.42 -9.91 -13.73
N ILE A 207 18.36 -9.04 -14.11
CA ILE A 207 19.72 -9.02 -13.58
C ILE A 207 19.78 -7.86 -12.58
N ASP A 208 19.62 -8.20 -11.29
CA ASP A 208 19.80 -7.28 -10.17
C ASP A 208 21.12 -7.62 -9.49
N PRO A 209 22.06 -6.67 -9.35
CA PRO A 209 23.34 -6.93 -8.69
C PRO A 209 23.22 -7.30 -7.20
N GLY A 210 22.02 -7.15 -6.61
CA GLY A 210 21.79 -7.41 -5.18
C GLY A 210 22.60 -6.47 -4.25
N ILE A 211 22.31 -6.53 -2.95
CA ILE A 211 23.05 -5.74 -1.95
C ILE A 211 24.44 -6.35 -1.67
N GLY A 212 24.60 -7.66 -1.88
CA GLY A 212 25.83 -8.39 -1.58
C GLY A 212 26.90 -8.33 -2.69
N ASP A 213 26.48 -8.05 -3.91
CA ASP A 213 27.34 -8.02 -5.10
C ASP A 213 27.58 -6.58 -5.61
N ALA A 214 27.32 -5.59 -4.75
CA ALA A 214 27.48 -4.19 -5.11
C ALA A 214 28.93 -3.86 -5.40
N VAL A 215 29.20 -3.43 -6.64
CA VAL A 215 30.46 -2.89 -7.06
C VAL A 215 30.57 -1.43 -6.64
N VAL A 216 31.67 -1.04 -6.05
CA VAL A 216 31.94 0.36 -5.67
C VAL A 216 32.56 1.09 -6.86
N LEU A 217 31.87 2.11 -7.35
CA LEU A 217 32.37 3.05 -8.36
C LEU A 217 32.75 4.39 -7.70
N GLU A 218 33.64 5.15 -8.30
CA GLU A 218 34.02 6.47 -7.77
C GLU A 218 32.87 7.46 -7.80
N ASP A 219 31.98 7.35 -8.80
CA ASP A 219 30.78 8.15 -9.00
C ASP A 219 29.48 7.37 -8.65
N GLY A 220 29.58 6.31 -7.87
CA GLY A 220 28.41 5.52 -7.47
C GLY A 220 27.49 6.31 -6.53
N ILE A 221 26.17 6.23 -6.75
CA ILE A 221 25.18 6.76 -5.79
C ILE A 221 25.29 5.99 -4.48
N SER A 222 25.37 6.71 -3.36
CA SER A 222 25.63 6.18 -2.03
C SER A 222 24.38 6.03 -1.19
N TYR A 223 24.40 5.12 -0.20
CA TYR A 223 23.39 5.00 0.87
C TYR A 223 23.24 6.28 1.71
N THR A 224 24.21 7.18 1.67
CA THR A 224 24.18 8.45 2.40
C THR A 224 23.58 9.60 1.59
N ASP A 225 23.22 9.37 0.34
CA ASP A 225 22.66 10.39 -0.55
C ASP A 225 21.17 10.59 -0.23
N GLU A 226 20.93 11.34 0.85
CA GLU A 226 19.61 11.80 1.27
C GLU A 226 19.28 13.11 0.56
N LEU A 227 18.13 13.15 -0.10
CA LEU A 227 17.69 14.29 -0.91
C LEU A 227 16.44 14.93 -0.31
N TYR A 228 16.43 16.25 -0.23
CA TYR A 228 15.23 17.04 0.02
C TYR A 228 14.48 17.31 -1.29
N ALA A 229 13.25 17.78 -1.21
CA ALA A 229 12.44 18.10 -2.37
C ALA A 229 13.19 19.01 -3.37
N GLY A 230 13.28 18.60 -4.62
CA GLY A 230 14.04 19.25 -5.69
C GLY A 230 15.55 18.90 -5.68
N GLY A 231 16.04 18.16 -4.70
CA GLY A 231 17.43 17.67 -4.67
C GLY A 231 17.68 16.61 -5.72
N THR A 232 18.91 16.60 -6.29
CA THR A 232 19.33 15.66 -7.33
C THR A 232 20.60 14.93 -6.91
N ALA A 233 20.72 13.66 -7.31
CA ALA A 233 21.96 12.91 -7.29
C ALA A 233 22.23 12.30 -8.66
N THR A 234 23.47 12.37 -9.12
CA THR A 234 23.91 11.76 -10.38
C THR A 234 25.02 10.79 -10.06
N GLY A 235 24.95 9.59 -10.60
CA GLY A 235 25.99 8.61 -10.41
C GLY A 235 25.85 7.39 -11.30
N SER A 236 26.70 6.41 -11.05
CA SER A 236 26.80 5.22 -11.88
C SER A 236 26.56 3.95 -11.07
N ARG A 237 26.02 2.93 -11.74
CA ARG A 237 25.86 1.57 -11.22
C ARG A 237 26.47 0.57 -12.20
N ALA A 238 27.27 -0.35 -11.69
CA ALA A 238 27.81 -1.46 -12.48
C ALA A 238 26.98 -2.73 -12.25
N ILE A 239 26.66 -3.41 -13.34
CA ILE A 239 25.86 -4.64 -13.34
C ILE A 239 26.55 -5.66 -14.23
N ALA A 240 26.76 -6.88 -13.74
CA ALA A 240 27.35 -7.96 -14.50
C ALA A 240 26.35 -8.53 -15.50
N VAL A 241 26.62 -8.39 -16.78
CA VAL A 241 25.77 -8.85 -17.90
C VAL A 241 26.39 -10.10 -18.51
N PRO A 242 25.62 -11.19 -18.71
CA PRO A 242 26.11 -12.36 -19.43
C PRO A 242 26.56 -12.02 -20.85
N ASP A 243 27.68 -12.58 -21.28
CA ASP A 243 28.26 -12.27 -22.59
C ASP A 243 27.28 -12.55 -23.74
N GLY A 244 27.09 -11.57 -24.59
CA GLY A 244 26.17 -11.64 -25.73
C GLY A 244 24.68 -11.49 -25.39
N ALA A 245 24.31 -11.25 -24.13
CA ALA A 245 22.94 -10.96 -23.76
C ALA A 245 22.49 -9.59 -24.27
N GLN A 246 21.30 -9.54 -24.88
CA GLN A 246 20.62 -8.27 -25.16
C GLN A 246 19.80 -7.90 -23.95
N VAL A 247 19.95 -6.68 -23.47
CA VAL A 247 19.31 -6.18 -22.25
C VAL A 247 18.59 -4.86 -22.48
N LEU A 248 17.57 -4.62 -21.68
CA LEU A 248 16.96 -3.30 -21.46
C LEU A 248 17.31 -2.84 -20.05
N ILE A 249 17.45 -1.54 -19.83
CA ILE A 249 17.57 -0.96 -18.51
C ILE A 249 16.18 -0.83 -17.92
N ARG A 250 15.94 -1.44 -16.77
CA ARG A 250 14.69 -1.33 -16.01
C ARG A 250 14.88 -0.29 -14.90
N ILE A 251 14.03 0.73 -14.90
CA ILE A 251 13.99 1.78 -13.89
C ILE A 251 12.72 1.63 -13.08
N THR A 252 12.87 1.55 -11.76
CA THR A 252 11.75 1.58 -10.80
C THR A 252 11.91 2.82 -9.93
N PRO A 253 11.17 3.91 -10.18
CA PRO A 253 11.36 5.19 -9.52
C PRO A 253 10.66 5.22 -8.14
N GLY A 254 11.24 4.56 -7.15
CA GLY A 254 10.71 4.36 -5.80
C GLY A 254 10.28 2.91 -5.56
N TYR A 255 9.93 2.58 -4.30
CA TYR A 255 9.67 1.19 -3.90
C TYR A 255 8.39 0.56 -4.48
N VAL A 256 7.39 1.38 -4.83
CA VAL A 256 6.05 0.90 -5.21
C VAL A 256 5.63 1.33 -6.62
N SER A 257 6.51 2.02 -7.34
CA SER A 257 6.19 2.56 -8.67
C SER A 257 6.30 1.48 -9.76
N ASP A 258 5.52 1.63 -10.81
CA ASP A 258 5.59 0.74 -11.96
C ASP A 258 6.92 0.92 -12.71
N PRO A 259 7.61 -0.18 -13.06
CA PRO A 259 8.87 -0.09 -13.76
C PRO A 259 8.68 0.40 -15.20
N LYS A 260 9.64 1.19 -15.67
CA LYS A 260 9.78 1.58 -17.07
C LYS A 260 11.09 1.08 -17.66
N PHE A 261 11.11 0.91 -18.96
CA PHE A 261 12.24 0.31 -19.67
C PHE A 261 12.87 1.32 -20.61
N VAL A 262 14.21 1.34 -20.59
CA VAL A 262 15.03 2.22 -21.40
C VAL A 262 15.88 1.36 -22.34
N GLN A 263 15.95 1.76 -23.62
CA GLN A 263 16.81 1.15 -24.60
C GLN A 263 18.23 1.68 -24.41
N PRO A 264 19.23 0.80 -24.11
CA PRO A 264 20.64 1.21 -24.00
C PRO A 264 21.26 1.64 -25.32
#